data_bab95931bafd58b0368d8887c337a41b
#
_entry.id   bab95931bafd58b0368d8887c337a41b
#
_cell.length_a   1.000
_cell.length_b   1.000
_cell.length_c   1.000
_cell.angle_alpha   90.00
_cell.angle_beta   90.00
_cell.angle_gamma   90.00
#
_symmetry.space_group_name_H-M   'P 1'
#
loop_
_entity.id
_entity.type
_entity.pdbx_description
1 polymer ?
#
loop_
_entity_poly.entity_id
_entity_poly.type
_entity_poly.pdbx_seq_one_letter_code
_entity_poly.pdbx_strand_id
1 'polypeptide(L)'
;MRGLYAYLCAREDTGVHRNPVPGSLAARRPGARRGRGGMPLIRTPRTLPRVLAPGEVDALRAALRTHRDRAMVDAMVLGGLRRCEVLGLRLEDLSAGERRLFVAEGKGGRQRVVPVSAWFFAEVGAYLESERPGGSSTRQVFVVLKGARRGEPLSAAGLDEILDGARDRAGLPRATCHQLRHTCFTRLREAGMALEAIQAQAGHASIASTRLYLHLANDWLEKEYLRAAEAIEAQVAPVTPTAVP
;
A
#
# COMPACT_ATOMS: atom_id res chain seq x y z
N MET A 1 8.79 -2.99 -32.28
CA MET A 1 8.92 -3.57 -33.64
C MET A 1 8.06 -4.81 -33.87
N ARG A 2 8.02 -5.83 -32.98
CA ARG A 2 7.21 -7.06 -33.18
C ARG A 2 5.72 -6.82 -33.42
N GLY A 3 5.09 -5.86 -32.74
CA GLY A 3 3.67 -5.52 -32.93
C GLY A 3 3.40 -4.80 -34.24
N LEU A 4 4.32 -3.97 -34.71
CA LEU A 4 4.21 -3.36 -36.02
C LEU A 4 4.19 -4.45 -37.10
N TYR A 5 5.10 -5.42 -37.03
CA TYR A 5 5.11 -6.52 -37.98
C TYR A 5 3.91 -7.46 -37.81
N ALA A 6 3.41 -7.68 -36.60
CA ALA A 6 2.18 -8.42 -36.39
C ALA A 6 0.97 -7.71 -36.99
N TYR A 7 0.91 -6.39 -36.89
CA TYR A 7 -0.11 -5.55 -37.54
C TYR A 7 0.01 -5.60 -39.06
N LEU A 8 1.23 -5.46 -39.58
CA LEU A 8 1.48 -5.53 -41.02
C LEU A 8 1.16 -6.90 -41.62
N CYS A 9 1.46 -8.00 -40.90
CA CYS A 9 1.09 -9.35 -41.32
C CYS A 9 -0.43 -9.61 -41.31
N ALA A 10 -1.20 -8.84 -40.54
CA ALA A 10 -2.66 -8.92 -40.49
C ALA A 10 -3.36 -8.15 -41.61
N ARG A 11 -2.62 -7.39 -42.39
CA ARG A 11 -3.11 -6.61 -43.55
C ARG A 11 -2.64 -7.22 -44.83
N GLU A 12 -3.58 -7.62 -45.67
CA GLU A 12 -3.28 -8.26 -46.96
C GLU A 12 -2.60 -7.32 -47.96
N ASP A 13 -2.69 -6.00 -47.79
CA ASP A 13 -2.16 -4.95 -48.67
C ASP A 13 -0.68 -4.60 -48.42
N THR A 14 -0.06 -5.19 -47.40
CA THR A 14 1.34 -4.81 -47.01
C THR A 14 2.42 -5.70 -47.56
N GLY A 15 2.11 -6.84 -48.18
CA GLY A 15 3.07 -7.83 -48.66
C GLY A 15 3.96 -8.47 -47.58
N VAL A 16 3.67 -8.21 -46.28
CA VAL A 16 4.41 -8.78 -45.15
C VAL A 16 3.72 -10.05 -44.66
N HIS A 17 4.19 -11.20 -45.12
CA HIS A 17 3.58 -12.49 -44.77
C HIS A 17 4.11 -13.12 -43.49
N ARG A 18 5.24 -12.63 -42.93
CA ARG A 18 5.85 -13.22 -41.72
C ARG A 18 6.48 -12.14 -40.87
N ASN A 19 6.24 -12.24 -39.55
CA ASN A 19 6.88 -11.35 -38.58
C ASN A 19 8.36 -11.73 -38.39
N PRO A 20 9.31 -10.90 -38.80
CA PRO A 20 10.74 -11.21 -38.70
C PRO A 20 11.29 -11.11 -37.27
N VAL A 21 10.54 -10.51 -36.35
CA VAL A 21 10.97 -10.36 -34.97
C VAL A 21 10.70 -11.65 -34.19
N PRO A 22 11.74 -12.37 -33.73
CA PRO A 22 11.57 -13.64 -33.04
C PRO A 22 10.74 -13.50 -31.76
N GLY A 23 9.96 -14.54 -31.47
CA GLY A 23 9.27 -14.66 -30.19
C GLY A 23 10.28 -14.65 -29.04
N SER A 24 9.93 -14.02 -27.94
CA SER A 24 10.78 -13.96 -26.75
C SER A 24 11.27 -15.36 -26.35
N LEU A 25 12.58 -15.51 -26.09
CA LEU A 25 13.22 -16.74 -25.61
C LEU A 25 12.64 -17.26 -24.27
N ALA A 26 11.90 -16.41 -23.54
CA ALA A 26 11.19 -16.80 -22.31
C ALA A 26 10.02 -17.77 -22.55
N ALA A 27 9.58 -17.97 -23.79
CA ALA A 27 8.47 -18.88 -24.14
C ALA A 27 8.86 -20.37 -24.25
N ARG A 28 10.13 -20.73 -23.97
CA ARG A 28 10.63 -22.12 -24.11
C ARG A 28 10.88 -22.85 -22.81
N ARG A 29 10.14 -22.60 -21.75
CA ARG A 29 10.14 -23.50 -20.58
C ARG A 29 9.05 -24.57 -20.78
N PRO A 30 9.37 -25.87 -20.80
CA PRO A 30 8.38 -26.95 -20.83
C PRO A 30 7.54 -26.86 -19.55
N GLY A 31 6.20 -26.77 -19.69
CA GLY A 31 5.26 -26.72 -18.57
C GLY A 31 4.67 -25.35 -18.24
N ALA A 32 5.07 -24.26 -18.87
CA ALA A 32 4.42 -22.95 -18.64
C ALA A 32 3.06 -22.90 -19.36
N ARG A 33 1.96 -22.80 -18.58
CA ARG A 33 0.62 -22.50 -19.09
C ARG A 33 0.68 -21.27 -19.99
N ARG A 34 0.07 -21.36 -21.17
CA ARG A 34 -0.07 -20.25 -22.13
C ARG A 34 -0.84 -19.08 -21.50
N GLY A 35 -0.14 -18.20 -20.79
CA GLY A 35 -0.65 -16.88 -20.45
C GLY A 35 -0.63 -16.02 -21.73
N ARG A 36 -1.77 -15.43 -22.08
CA ARG A 36 -1.91 -14.38 -23.10
C ARG A 36 -1.15 -13.11 -22.63
N GLY A 37 0.16 -13.16 -22.64
CA GLY A 37 1.01 -12.03 -22.26
C GLY A 37 1.94 -11.68 -23.42
N GLY A 38 1.42 -11.01 -24.45
CA GLY A 38 2.27 -10.26 -25.35
C GLY A 38 3.02 -9.21 -24.54
N MET A 39 4.36 -9.16 -24.62
CA MET A 39 5.13 -8.07 -24.00
C MET A 39 4.60 -6.75 -24.54
N PRO A 40 4.15 -5.80 -23.72
CA PRO A 40 3.67 -4.52 -24.20
C PRO A 40 4.83 -3.82 -24.92
N LEU A 41 4.63 -3.49 -26.19
CA LEU A 41 5.61 -2.85 -27.05
C LEU A 41 5.95 -1.43 -26.65
N ILE A 42 5.07 -0.82 -25.88
CA ILE A 42 5.21 0.52 -25.32
C ILE A 42 5.14 0.36 -23.81
N ARG A 43 6.22 0.72 -23.11
CA ARG A 43 6.15 0.94 -21.66
C ARG A 43 5.28 2.18 -21.45
N THR A 44 4.03 2.00 -21.07
CA THR A 44 3.24 3.10 -20.54
C THR A 44 4.02 3.74 -19.40
N PRO A 45 4.16 5.07 -19.37
CA PRO A 45 4.76 5.75 -18.23
C PRO A 45 4.06 5.26 -16.96
N ARG A 46 4.81 4.76 -16.00
CA ARG A 46 4.26 4.42 -14.68
C ARG A 46 3.93 5.75 -14.02
N THR A 47 2.69 6.19 -14.14
CA THR A 47 2.20 7.30 -13.31
C THR A 47 2.35 6.90 -11.86
N LEU A 48 3.02 7.76 -11.07
CA LEU A 48 3.11 7.57 -9.63
C LEU A 48 1.69 7.49 -9.05
N PRO A 49 1.41 6.52 -8.18
CA PRO A 49 0.10 6.46 -7.54
C PRO A 49 -0.17 7.77 -6.78
N ARG A 50 -1.36 8.33 -6.93
CA ARG A 50 -1.76 9.53 -6.19
C ARG A 50 -1.76 9.23 -4.68
N VAL A 51 -1.13 10.09 -3.92
CA VAL A 51 -1.14 10.12 -2.46
C VAL A 51 -2.30 11.01 -2.01
N LEU A 52 -3.03 10.59 -0.98
CA LEU A 52 -4.09 11.41 -0.39
C LEU A 52 -3.46 12.49 0.50
N ALA A 53 -3.87 13.73 0.35
CA ALA A 53 -3.47 14.82 1.24
C ALA A 53 -3.98 14.58 2.68
N PRO A 54 -3.38 15.19 3.72
CA PRO A 54 -3.86 15.06 5.10
C PRO A 54 -5.35 15.32 5.25
N GLY A 55 -5.84 16.46 4.75
CA GLY A 55 -7.25 16.81 4.80
C GLY A 55 -8.18 15.87 4.03
N GLU A 56 -7.71 15.20 2.96
CA GLU A 56 -8.48 14.18 2.24
C GLU A 56 -8.65 12.91 3.08
N VAL A 57 -7.63 12.52 3.86
CA VAL A 57 -7.73 11.39 4.79
C VAL A 57 -8.69 11.72 5.93
N ASP A 58 -8.63 12.92 6.48
CA ASP A 58 -9.53 13.36 7.54
C ASP A 58 -10.98 13.43 7.06
N ALA A 59 -11.22 13.98 5.86
CA ALA A 59 -12.54 14.00 5.24
C ALA A 59 -13.08 12.59 4.99
N LEU A 60 -12.24 11.67 4.51
CA LEU A 60 -12.63 10.27 4.31
C LEU A 60 -13.01 9.60 5.64
N ARG A 61 -12.17 9.77 6.69
CA ARG A 61 -12.45 9.21 8.03
C ARG A 61 -13.74 9.76 8.62
N ALA A 62 -13.99 11.07 8.51
CA ALA A 62 -15.21 11.71 8.97
C ALA A 62 -16.47 11.22 8.23
N ALA A 63 -16.32 10.85 6.95
CA ALA A 63 -17.40 10.30 6.13
C ALA A 63 -17.74 8.85 6.44
N LEU A 64 -16.89 8.10 7.19
CA LEU A 64 -17.15 6.73 7.62
C LEU A 64 -18.15 6.71 8.79
N ARG A 65 -19.12 5.79 8.73
CA ARG A 65 -20.29 5.80 9.63
C ARG A 65 -20.10 5.00 10.92
N THR A 66 -19.20 4.03 10.91
CA THR A 66 -19.01 3.08 12.03
C THR A 66 -17.57 3.04 12.50
N HIS A 67 -17.34 2.65 13.74
CA HIS A 67 -16.00 2.37 14.27
C HIS A 67 -15.31 1.26 13.49
N ARG A 68 -16.06 0.22 13.08
CA ARG A 68 -15.56 -0.84 12.20
C ARG A 68 -14.94 -0.27 10.92
N ASP A 69 -15.67 0.62 10.24
CA ASP A 69 -15.24 1.16 8.94
C ASP A 69 -14.02 2.06 9.10
N ARG A 70 -14.00 2.89 10.16
CA ARG A 70 -12.82 3.71 10.50
C ARG A 70 -11.60 2.85 10.84
N ALA A 71 -11.77 1.80 11.65
CA ALA A 71 -10.68 0.89 11.98
C ALA A 71 -10.08 0.20 10.74
N MET A 72 -10.91 -0.23 9.79
CA MET A 72 -10.41 -0.81 8.52
C MET A 72 -9.61 0.18 7.69
N VAL A 73 -10.06 1.43 7.58
CA VAL A 73 -9.34 2.49 6.87
C VAL A 73 -8.05 2.84 7.61
N ASP A 74 -8.08 2.95 8.94
CA ASP A 74 -6.90 3.23 9.76
C ASP A 74 -5.85 2.10 9.67
N ALA A 75 -6.25 0.84 9.61
CA ALA A 75 -5.33 -0.27 9.35
C ALA A 75 -4.57 -0.11 8.01
N MET A 76 -5.22 0.46 7.00
CA MET A 76 -4.60 0.68 5.69
C MET A 76 -3.78 1.99 5.64
N VAL A 77 -4.28 3.09 6.19
CA VAL A 77 -3.65 4.42 6.07
C VAL A 77 -2.60 4.68 7.14
N LEU A 78 -2.68 4.03 8.32
CA LEU A 78 -1.73 4.15 9.42
C LEU A 78 -0.81 2.93 9.55
N GLY A 79 -1.33 1.73 9.27
CA GLY A 79 -0.57 0.47 9.35
C GLY A 79 -0.02 -0.01 8.01
N GLY A 80 -0.55 0.49 6.91
CA GLY A 80 -0.15 0.07 5.57
C GLY A 80 -0.58 -1.35 5.21
N LEU A 81 -1.63 -1.89 5.82
CA LEU A 81 -2.13 -3.23 5.53
C LEU A 81 -2.78 -3.27 4.13
N ARG A 82 -2.70 -4.44 3.49
CA ARG A 82 -3.46 -4.71 2.26
C ARG A 82 -4.91 -5.04 2.60
N ARG A 83 -5.83 -4.84 1.65
CA ARG A 83 -7.25 -5.20 1.81
C ARG A 83 -7.45 -6.63 2.34
N CYS A 84 -6.78 -7.61 1.72
CA CYS A 84 -6.88 -9.00 2.16
C CYS A 84 -6.29 -9.23 3.56
N GLU A 85 -5.23 -8.52 3.93
CA GLU A 85 -4.63 -8.58 5.26
C GLU A 85 -5.58 -7.99 6.31
N VAL A 86 -6.24 -6.86 6.02
CA VAL A 86 -7.26 -6.28 6.91
C VAL A 86 -8.42 -7.23 7.14
N LEU A 87 -8.97 -7.80 6.05
CA LEU A 87 -10.10 -8.73 6.13
C LEU A 87 -9.73 -10.08 6.76
N GLY A 88 -8.45 -10.47 6.68
CA GLY A 88 -7.93 -11.70 7.29
C GLY A 88 -7.53 -11.57 8.76
N LEU A 89 -7.52 -10.35 9.34
CA LEU A 89 -7.17 -10.15 10.75
C LEU A 89 -8.12 -10.93 11.67
N ARG A 90 -7.54 -11.61 12.64
CA ARG A 90 -8.26 -12.34 13.70
C ARG A 90 -8.16 -11.62 15.03
N LEU A 91 -9.05 -11.91 15.95
CA LEU A 91 -9.05 -11.30 17.28
C LEU A 91 -7.74 -11.56 18.03
N GLU A 92 -7.16 -12.74 17.87
CA GLU A 92 -5.86 -13.13 18.45
C GLU A 92 -4.66 -12.40 17.82
N ASP A 93 -4.82 -11.78 16.65
CA ASP A 93 -3.75 -11.03 15.97
C ASP A 93 -3.57 -9.61 16.51
N LEU A 94 -4.46 -9.17 17.41
CA LEU A 94 -4.48 -7.82 17.96
C LEU A 94 -3.71 -7.75 19.29
N SER A 95 -2.57 -7.07 19.32
CA SER A 95 -1.83 -6.77 20.56
C SER A 95 -1.98 -5.29 20.91
N ALA A 96 -3.10 -4.92 21.52
CA ALA A 96 -3.43 -3.52 21.81
C ALA A 96 -2.42 -2.87 22.78
N GLY A 97 -1.97 -3.58 23.82
CA GLY A 97 -0.98 -3.08 24.77
C GLY A 97 0.38 -2.77 24.12
N GLU A 98 0.78 -3.54 23.12
CA GLU A 98 2.03 -3.34 22.37
C GLU A 98 1.84 -2.49 21.11
N ARG A 99 0.60 -2.13 20.76
CA ARG A 99 0.21 -1.44 19.53
C ARG A 99 0.74 -2.13 18.28
N ARG A 100 0.52 -3.45 18.19
CA ARG A 100 1.00 -4.31 17.10
C ARG A 100 -0.11 -5.19 16.55
N LEU A 101 0.00 -5.51 15.27
CA LEU A 101 -0.84 -6.48 14.58
C LEU A 101 0.05 -7.61 14.05
N PHE A 102 -0.41 -8.85 14.23
CA PHE A 102 0.21 -9.99 13.56
C PHE A 102 -0.50 -10.24 12.22
N VAL A 103 0.23 -10.19 11.13
CA VAL A 103 -0.28 -10.47 9.79
C VAL A 103 0.13 -11.88 9.41
N ALA A 104 -0.79 -12.84 9.58
CA ALA A 104 -0.53 -14.27 9.34
C ALA A 104 -0.39 -14.61 7.85
N GLU A 105 -1.19 -13.97 6.98
CA GLU A 105 -1.25 -14.26 5.53
C GLU A 105 -0.83 -13.05 4.69
N GLY A 106 0.47 -12.74 4.68
CA GLY A 106 1.03 -11.77 3.74
C GLY A 106 1.12 -12.35 2.31
N LYS A 107 1.32 -11.48 1.29
CA LYS A 107 1.56 -11.91 -0.09
C LYS A 107 2.74 -12.88 -0.15
N GLY A 108 2.48 -14.13 -0.58
CA GLY A 108 3.48 -15.21 -0.61
C GLY A 108 3.66 -15.95 0.71
N GLY A 109 2.66 -15.93 1.63
CA GLY A 109 2.67 -16.70 2.88
C GLY A 109 3.61 -16.16 3.97
N ARG A 110 4.10 -14.92 3.84
CA ARG A 110 5.03 -14.33 4.82
C ARG A 110 4.28 -13.70 5.98
N GLN A 111 4.57 -14.20 7.15
CA GLN A 111 4.09 -13.63 8.42
C GLN A 111 4.94 -12.42 8.82
N ARG A 112 4.34 -11.44 9.45
CA ARG A 112 5.03 -10.28 10.03
C ARG A 112 4.23 -9.63 11.13
N VAL A 113 4.93 -8.96 12.03
CA VAL A 113 4.35 -8.06 13.02
C VAL A 113 4.41 -6.64 12.47
N VAL A 114 3.30 -5.92 12.56
CA VAL A 114 3.13 -4.56 12.04
C VAL A 114 2.78 -3.63 13.20
N PRO A 115 3.62 -2.66 13.56
CA PRO A 115 3.24 -1.62 14.49
C PRO A 115 2.18 -0.69 13.85
N VAL A 116 1.18 -0.31 14.64
CA VAL A 116 0.09 0.57 14.18
C VAL A 116 -0.21 1.64 15.24
N SER A 117 -0.72 2.78 14.79
CA SER A 117 -1.09 3.91 15.66
C SER A 117 -2.13 3.51 16.71
N ALA A 118 -2.06 4.15 17.88
CA ALA A 118 -3.05 4.01 18.93
C ALA A 118 -4.49 4.34 18.47
N TRP A 119 -4.65 5.19 17.47
CA TRP A 119 -5.97 5.53 16.90
C TRP A 119 -6.68 4.31 16.30
N PHE A 120 -5.94 3.45 15.61
CA PHE A 120 -6.51 2.18 15.13
C PHE A 120 -7.06 1.34 16.28
N PHE A 121 -6.30 1.20 17.37
CA PHE A 121 -6.72 0.39 18.50
C PHE A 121 -7.89 1.00 19.27
N ALA A 122 -7.98 2.34 19.33
CA ALA A 122 -9.14 3.02 19.88
C ALA A 122 -10.42 2.73 19.07
N GLU A 123 -10.32 2.83 17.72
CA GLU A 123 -11.46 2.53 16.84
C GLU A 123 -11.84 1.04 16.89
N VAL A 124 -10.85 0.13 16.90
CA VAL A 124 -11.13 -1.32 17.04
C VAL A 124 -11.76 -1.61 18.40
N GLY A 125 -11.26 -1.03 19.48
CA GLY A 125 -11.84 -1.20 20.82
C GLY A 125 -13.30 -0.78 20.85
N ALA A 126 -13.61 0.44 20.40
CA ALA A 126 -14.98 0.95 20.30
C ALA A 126 -15.87 0.07 19.41
N TYR A 127 -15.34 -0.42 18.29
CA TYR A 127 -16.05 -1.36 17.42
C TYR A 127 -16.39 -2.68 18.12
N LEU A 128 -15.40 -3.29 18.79
CA LEU A 128 -15.60 -4.58 19.47
C LEU A 128 -16.59 -4.48 20.62
N GLU A 129 -16.58 -3.35 21.32
CA GLU A 129 -17.44 -3.08 22.48
C GLU A 129 -18.89 -2.76 22.06
N SER A 130 -19.09 -1.90 21.06
CA SER A 130 -20.39 -1.30 20.77
C SER A 130 -21.08 -1.79 19.49
N GLU A 131 -20.32 -2.27 18.49
CA GLU A 131 -20.88 -2.55 17.16
C GLU A 131 -20.78 -4.04 16.75
N ARG A 132 -19.73 -4.75 17.18
CA ARG A 132 -19.53 -6.15 16.79
C ARG A 132 -20.57 -7.05 17.41
N PRO A 133 -21.31 -7.87 16.60
CA PRO A 133 -22.32 -8.79 17.15
C PRO A 133 -21.69 -9.82 18.10
N GLY A 134 -22.18 -9.89 19.34
CA GLY A 134 -21.69 -10.81 20.36
C GLY A 134 -21.85 -12.30 20.04
N GLY A 135 -22.78 -12.66 19.14
CA GLY A 135 -23.01 -14.03 18.68
C GLY A 135 -22.23 -14.42 17.42
N SER A 136 -21.21 -13.65 17.02
CA SER A 136 -20.41 -13.95 15.84
C SER A 136 -19.52 -15.17 16.10
N SER A 137 -19.68 -16.23 15.30
CA SER A 137 -18.90 -17.48 15.39
C SER A 137 -17.52 -17.39 14.77
N THR A 138 -17.26 -16.33 13.98
CA THR A 138 -15.97 -16.15 13.33
C THR A 138 -14.93 -15.49 14.25
N ARG A 139 -13.66 -15.91 14.11
CA ARG A 139 -12.53 -15.25 14.75
C ARG A 139 -12.07 -13.97 14.05
N GLN A 140 -12.54 -13.74 12.81
CA GLN A 140 -12.17 -12.54 12.07
C GLN A 140 -12.65 -11.29 12.80
N VAL A 141 -11.81 -10.26 12.83
CA VAL A 141 -12.11 -8.99 13.51
C VAL A 141 -13.31 -8.33 12.85
N PHE A 142 -13.27 -8.15 11.53
CA PHE A 142 -14.26 -7.37 10.80
C PHE A 142 -15.37 -8.24 10.21
N VAL A 143 -16.59 -7.98 10.70
CA VAL A 143 -17.79 -8.74 10.32
C VAL A 143 -18.88 -7.84 9.76
N VAL A 144 -19.85 -8.43 9.09
CA VAL A 144 -21.06 -7.76 8.60
C VAL A 144 -21.90 -7.31 9.80
N LEU A 145 -22.34 -6.04 9.84
CA LEU A 145 -23.09 -5.46 10.98
C LEU A 145 -24.61 -5.56 10.82
N LYS A 146 -25.12 -5.67 9.61
CA LYS A 146 -26.57 -5.59 9.33
C LYS A 146 -27.01 -6.64 8.29
N GLY A 147 -28.30 -6.93 8.29
CA GLY A 147 -28.92 -7.84 7.32
C GLY A 147 -28.76 -9.33 7.65
N ALA A 148 -29.14 -10.20 6.72
CA ALA A 148 -29.17 -11.65 6.91
C ALA A 148 -27.80 -12.27 7.22
N ARG A 149 -26.72 -11.63 6.77
CA ARG A 149 -25.34 -12.08 6.98
C ARG A 149 -24.66 -11.43 8.20
N ARG A 150 -25.42 -10.84 9.09
CA ARG A 150 -24.88 -10.18 10.29
C ARG A 150 -24.03 -11.16 11.11
N GLY A 151 -22.81 -10.75 11.45
CA GLY A 151 -21.85 -11.57 12.21
C GLY A 151 -20.96 -12.45 11.35
N GLU A 152 -21.23 -12.60 10.05
CA GLU A 152 -20.33 -13.30 9.12
C GLU A 152 -19.12 -12.42 8.75
N PRO A 153 -18.00 -13.03 8.29
CA PRO A 153 -16.85 -12.30 7.82
C PRO A 153 -17.20 -11.29 6.73
N LEU A 154 -16.64 -10.07 6.83
CA LEU A 154 -16.84 -9.06 5.80
C LEU A 154 -16.09 -9.45 4.51
N SER A 155 -16.77 -9.36 3.38
CA SER A 155 -16.17 -9.64 2.08
C SER A 155 -15.36 -8.48 1.52
N ALA A 156 -14.51 -8.77 0.52
CA ALA A 156 -13.77 -7.75 -0.20
C ALA A 156 -14.68 -6.74 -0.91
N ALA A 157 -15.78 -7.23 -1.51
CA ALA A 157 -16.77 -6.36 -2.13
C ALA A 157 -17.47 -5.45 -1.12
N GLY A 158 -17.79 -5.97 0.08
CA GLY A 158 -18.40 -5.18 1.14
C GLY A 158 -17.46 -4.06 1.64
N LEU A 159 -16.16 -4.32 1.75
CA LEU A 159 -15.19 -3.27 2.06
C LEU A 159 -15.09 -2.22 0.96
N ASP A 160 -15.05 -2.64 -0.31
CA ASP A 160 -15.00 -1.72 -1.45
C ASP A 160 -16.24 -0.82 -1.48
N GLU A 161 -17.44 -1.37 -1.25
CA GLU A 161 -18.71 -0.63 -1.17
C GLU A 161 -18.73 0.40 -0.02
N ILE A 162 -18.21 0.03 1.16
CA ILE A 162 -18.07 0.94 2.30
C ILE A 162 -17.15 2.11 1.92
N LEU A 163 -16.02 1.82 1.30
CA LEU A 163 -15.04 2.82 0.92
C LEU A 163 -15.57 3.73 -0.20
N ASP A 164 -16.25 3.18 -1.19
CA ASP A 164 -16.88 3.94 -2.27
C ASP A 164 -17.95 4.89 -1.72
N GLY A 165 -18.83 4.41 -0.84
CA GLY A 165 -19.83 5.26 -0.21
C GLY A 165 -19.22 6.34 0.70
N ALA A 166 -18.13 6.08 1.40
CA ALA A 166 -17.42 7.09 2.18
C ALA A 166 -16.73 8.13 1.28
N ARG A 167 -16.09 7.68 0.21
CA ARG A 167 -15.45 8.54 -0.80
C ARG A 167 -16.46 9.51 -1.40
N ASP A 168 -17.64 9.01 -1.81
CA ASP A 168 -18.68 9.85 -2.42
C ASP A 168 -19.20 10.92 -1.44
N ARG A 169 -19.41 10.55 -0.17
CA ARG A 169 -19.80 11.50 0.89
C ARG A 169 -18.71 12.54 1.19
N ALA A 170 -17.44 12.15 1.10
CA ALA A 170 -16.31 13.04 1.29
C ALA A 170 -16.02 13.93 0.06
N GLY A 171 -16.71 13.75 -1.06
CA GLY A 171 -16.45 14.48 -2.30
C GLY A 171 -15.09 14.14 -2.93
N LEU A 172 -14.52 12.98 -2.65
CA LEU A 172 -13.21 12.59 -3.15
C LEU A 172 -13.31 11.89 -4.50
N PRO A 173 -12.55 12.32 -5.53
CA PRO A 173 -12.62 11.71 -6.85
C PRO A 173 -12.08 10.28 -6.87
N ARG A 174 -11.18 9.96 -5.95
CA ARG A 174 -10.58 8.63 -5.77
C ARG A 174 -10.13 8.41 -4.33
N ALA A 175 -10.48 7.27 -3.76
CA ALA A 175 -9.88 6.72 -2.55
C ALA A 175 -10.05 5.20 -2.59
N THR A 176 -8.98 4.48 -2.88
CA THR A 176 -8.98 3.01 -2.95
C THR A 176 -8.14 2.41 -1.84
N CYS A 177 -8.38 1.16 -1.46
CA CYS A 177 -7.54 0.45 -0.48
C CYS A 177 -6.05 0.53 -0.82
N HIS A 178 -5.71 0.46 -2.11
CA HIS A 178 -4.32 0.56 -2.55
C HIS A 178 -3.74 1.96 -2.37
N GLN A 179 -4.53 3.01 -2.61
CA GLN A 179 -4.11 4.40 -2.38
C GLN A 179 -3.92 4.69 -0.89
N LEU A 180 -4.82 4.20 -0.01
CA LEU A 180 -4.65 4.34 1.44
C LEU A 180 -3.32 3.75 1.93
N ARG A 181 -3.03 2.51 1.51
CA ARG A 181 -1.75 1.88 1.82
C ARG A 181 -0.56 2.63 1.22
N HIS A 182 -0.69 3.12 -0.01
CA HIS A 182 0.37 3.90 -0.65
C HIS A 182 0.61 5.22 0.10
N THR A 183 -0.46 5.91 0.50
CA THR A 183 -0.41 7.11 1.34
C THR A 183 0.31 6.84 2.65
N CYS A 184 0.06 5.71 3.31
CA CYS A 184 0.76 5.31 4.52
C CYS A 184 2.28 5.32 4.32
N PHE A 185 2.78 4.57 3.34
CA PHE A 185 4.23 4.43 3.16
C PHE A 185 4.90 5.70 2.65
N THR A 186 4.20 6.49 1.84
CA THR A 186 4.70 7.81 1.42
C THR A 186 4.87 8.72 2.63
N ARG A 187 3.85 8.83 3.50
CA ARG A 187 3.92 9.67 4.70
C ARG A 187 4.95 9.19 5.71
N LEU A 188 5.08 7.88 5.90
CA LEU A 188 6.14 7.32 6.76
C LEU A 188 7.53 7.71 6.22
N ARG A 189 7.69 7.72 4.89
CA ARG A 189 8.92 8.13 4.26
C ARG A 189 9.18 9.63 4.41
N GLU A 190 8.18 10.47 4.18
CA GLU A 190 8.23 11.92 4.38
C GLU A 190 8.54 12.29 5.84
N ALA A 191 8.06 11.47 6.79
CA ALA A 191 8.36 11.59 8.22
C ALA A 191 9.75 11.04 8.62
N GLY A 192 10.60 10.63 7.66
CA GLY A 192 11.98 10.20 7.91
C GLY A 192 12.14 8.69 8.20
N MET A 193 11.11 7.86 8.08
CA MET A 193 11.26 6.42 8.31
C MET A 193 12.22 5.80 7.29
N ALA A 194 13.19 5.00 7.75
CA ALA A 194 14.15 4.32 6.90
C ALA A 194 13.47 3.40 5.88
N LEU A 195 14.05 3.29 4.68
CA LEU A 195 13.46 2.53 3.59
C LEU A 195 13.35 1.03 3.90
N GLU A 196 14.31 0.51 4.63
CA GLU A 196 14.37 -0.88 5.11
C GLU A 196 13.24 -1.16 6.10
N ALA A 197 12.96 -0.21 7.00
CA ALA A 197 11.86 -0.30 7.94
C ALA A 197 10.50 -0.24 7.22
N ILE A 198 10.35 0.62 6.20
CA ILE A 198 9.17 0.66 5.33
C ILE A 198 9.02 -0.66 4.57
N GLN A 199 10.12 -1.26 4.10
CA GLN A 199 10.10 -2.54 3.42
C GLN A 199 9.60 -3.66 4.34
N ALA A 200 10.09 -3.70 5.58
CA ALA A 200 9.67 -4.64 6.61
C ALA A 200 8.17 -4.45 6.95
N GLN A 201 7.75 -3.20 7.21
CA GLN A 201 6.36 -2.83 7.45
C GLN A 201 5.44 -3.28 6.30
N ALA A 202 5.86 -3.04 5.07
CA ALA A 202 5.10 -3.36 3.87
C ALA A 202 5.05 -4.87 3.56
N GLY A 203 5.97 -5.66 4.09
CA GLY A 203 6.14 -7.06 3.72
C GLY A 203 6.48 -7.20 2.22
N HIS A 204 7.39 -6.36 1.71
CA HIS A 204 7.85 -6.44 0.34
C HIS A 204 8.99 -7.45 0.21
N ALA A 205 8.85 -8.42 -0.68
CA ALA A 205 9.91 -9.41 -0.96
C ALA A 205 11.11 -8.80 -1.70
N SER A 206 10.93 -7.63 -2.32
CA SER A 206 11.95 -6.94 -3.11
C SER A 206 11.96 -5.44 -2.80
N ILE A 207 13.15 -4.91 -2.66
CA ILE A 207 13.40 -3.46 -2.48
C ILE A 207 12.90 -2.63 -3.68
N ALA A 208 12.80 -3.24 -4.87
CA ALA A 208 12.27 -2.58 -6.07
C ALA A 208 10.84 -2.06 -5.88
N SER A 209 10.02 -2.75 -5.09
CA SER A 209 8.66 -2.30 -4.74
C SER A 209 8.66 -1.12 -3.77
N THR A 210 9.71 -1.00 -2.96
CA THR A 210 9.87 0.06 -1.96
C THR A 210 10.53 1.31 -2.59
N ARG A 211 11.34 1.12 -3.63
CA ARG A 211 11.97 2.22 -4.40
C ARG A 211 10.97 3.19 -5.02
N LEU A 212 9.72 2.77 -5.23
CA LEU A 212 8.65 3.67 -5.68
C LEU A 212 8.49 4.88 -4.76
N TYR A 213 8.79 4.74 -3.47
CA TYR A 213 8.69 5.80 -2.47
C TYR A 213 9.93 6.72 -2.41
N LEU A 214 11.04 6.36 -3.10
CA LEU A 214 12.24 7.20 -3.20
C LEU A 214 12.03 8.42 -4.11
N HIS A 215 11.21 8.28 -5.15
CA HIS A 215 10.99 9.36 -6.12
C HIS A 215 10.08 10.49 -5.60
N LEU A 216 9.38 10.26 -4.49
CA LEU A 216 8.48 11.23 -3.89
C LEU A 216 9.17 12.19 -2.90
N ALA A 217 10.47 12.01 -2.67
CA ALA A 217 11.17 12.65 -1.55
C ALA A 217 12.48 13.34 -1.98
N ASN A 218 12.48 14.19 -3.03
CA ASN A 218 13.62 15.07 -3.28
C ASN A 218 13.90 15.97 -2.08
N ASP A 219 12.85 16.53 -1.47
CA ASP A 219 12.93 17.34 -0.25
C ASP A 219 13.45 16.55 0.96
N TRP A 220 13.22 15.23 0.98
CA TRP A 220 13.75 14.38 2.05
C TRP A 220 15.27 14.20 1.95
N LEU A 221 15.80 13.96 0.74
CA LEU A 221 17.25 13.79 0.54
C LEU A 221 17.99 15.04 0.99
N GLU A 222 17.48 16.21 0.66
CA GLU A 222 18.03 17.49 1.08
C GLU A 222 18.02 17.65 2.61
N LYS A 223 16.87 17.37 3.25
CA LYS A 223 16.72 17.41 4.71
C LYS A 223 17.65 16.43 5.44
N GLU A 224 17.75 15.20 4.96
CA GLU A 224 18.64 14.18 5.54
C GLU A 224 20.12 14.55 5.34
N TYR A 225 20.46 15.08 4.17
CA TYR A 225 21.83 15.56 3.93
C TYR A 225 22.19 16.71 4.87
N LEU A 226 21.34 17.73 4.97
CA LEU A 226 21.56 18.88 5.86
C LEU A 226 21.69 18.44 7.32
N ARG A 227 20.79 17.56 7.78
CA ARG A 227 20.84 17.01 9.13
C ARG A 227 22.14 16.22 9.40
N ALA A 228 22.57 15.41 8.43
CA ALA A 228 23.82 14.66 8.55
C ALA A 228 25.05 15.59 8.51
N ALA A 229 25.03 16.61 7.64
CA ALA A 229 26.08 17.60 7.53
C ALA A 229 26.22 18.40 8.83
N GLU A 230 25.12 18.90 9.40
CA GLU A 230 25.10 19.58 10.70
C GLU A 230 25.69 18.72 11.84
N ALA A 231 25.32 17.40 11.85
CA ALA A 231 25.86 16.48 12.84
C ALA A 231 27.35 16.21 12.67
N ILE A 232 27.86 16.22 11.44
CA ILE A 232 29.28 16.08 11.14
C ILE A 232 30.03 17.37 11.52
N GLU A 233 29.49 18.53 11.13
CA GLU A 233 30.07 19.85 11.45
C GLU A 233 30.17 20.10 12.96
N ALA A 234 29.16 19.63 13.72
CA ALA A 234 29.20 19.72 15.19
C ALA A 234 30.30 18.85 15.84
N GLN A 235 30.86 17.86 15.12
CA GLN A 235 31.95 17.02 15.59
C GLN A 235 33.34 17.58 15.20
N VAL A 236 33.40 18.53 14.26
CA VAL A 236 34.64 19.17 13.84
C VAL A 236 34.83 20.44 14.69
N ALA A 237 35.85 20.44 15.53
CA ALA A 237 36.18 21.65 16.30
C ALA A 237 36.44 22.85 15.35
N PRO A 238 35.92 24.07 15.66
CA PRO A 238 36.15 25.22 14.80
C PRO A 238 37.64 25.51 14.75
N VAL A 239 38.21 25.51 13.55
CA VAL A 239 39.58 25.98 13.33
C VAL A 239 39.61 27.48 13.63
N THR A 240 40.12 27.86 14.80
CA THR A 240 40.34 29.26 15.14
C THR A 240 41.42 29.80 14.19
N PRO A 241 41.14 30.80 13.36
CA PRO A 241 42.18 31.37 12.52
C PRO A 241 43.24 31.98 13.45
N THR A 242 44.46 31.42 13.42
CA THR A 242 45.61 31.97 14.12
C THR A 242 45.90 33.34 13.50
N ALA A 243 45.73 34.40 14.27
CA ALA A 243 46.14 35.73 13.87
C ALA A 243 47.66 35.68 13.58
N VAL A 244 48.03 35.94 12.34
CA VAL A 244 49.41 36.13 11.95
C VAL A 244 49.86 37.50 12.49
N PRO A 245 50.96 37.57 13.19
CA PRO A 245 51.48 38.79 13.77
C PRO A 245 51.91 39.84 12.73
#